data_ff25f75d728eb790211eef208ae4439d
#
_entry.id   ff25f75d728eb790211eef208ae4439d
#
_cell.length_a   1.000
_cell.length_b   1.000
_cell.length_c   1.000
_cell.angle_alpha   90.00
_cell.angle_beta   90.00
_cell.angle_gamma   90.00
#
_symmetry.space_group_name_H-M   'P 1'
#
loop_
_entity.id
_entity.type
_entity.pdbx_description
1 polymer ?
#
loop_
_entity_poly.entity_id
_entity_poly.type
_entity_poly.pdbx_seq_one_letter_code
_entity_poly.pdbx_strand_id
1 'polypeptide(L)'
;NLAVYEIASAALDRRSYRGLRLANGLQVLLASDPAAGKAAAAMNVAVGSMSNPEAWQGLAHFCEHMLFLGTASYPDEGDFESYIASNGGSNNAYTDSEETVYFFDVGAGALPGALARFSDFFAAPLFTESATAREVAAIESEHSKNIQSDGWRTEQLLRATRGVSGHPYNG
;
A
#
# COMPACT_ATOMS: atom_id res chain seq x y z
N ASN A 1 -7.63 22.42 -9.46
CA ASN A 1 -8.52 22.97 -8.44
C ASN A 1 -8.70 21.96 -7.33
N LEU A 2 -8.57 22.39 -6.08
CA LEU A 2 -8.87 21.61 -4.88
C LEU A 2 -10.39 21.67 -4.65
N ALA A 3 -11.07 20.52 -4.67
CA ALA A 3 -12.46 20.43 -4.22
C ALA A 3 -12.49 19.96 -2.76
N VAL A 4 -13.31 20.59 -1.94
CA VAL A 4 -13.52 20.27 -0.53
C VAL A 4 -14.97 19.85 -0.34
N TYR A 5 -15.21 18.74 0.36
CA TYR A 5 -16.56 18.31 0.72
C TYR A 5 -16.69 18.08 2.21
N GLU A 6 -17.87 18.34 2.72
CA GLU A 6 -18.23 17.99 4.09
C GLU A 6 -18.48 16.50 4.20
N ILE A 7 -18.02 15.93 5.30
CA ILE A 7 -18.26 14.53 5.66
C ILE A 7 -19.29 14.51 6.80
N ALA A 8 -20.38 13.81 6.57
CA ALA A 8 -21.37 13.61 7.62
C ALA A 8 -20.76 12.76 8.74
N SER A 9 -20.89 13.23 9.98
CA SER A 9 -20.44 12.51 11.17
C SER A 9 -21.62 12.18 12.08
N ALA A 10 -21.50 11.10 12.87
CA ALA A 10 -22.51 10.75 13.86
C ALA A 10 -22.56 11.82 14.98
N ALA A 11 -23.76 12.03 15.57
CA ALA A 11 -23.99 13.09 16.58
C ALA A 11 -23.09 12.98 17.83
N LEU A 12 -22.60 11.78 18.15
CA LEU A 12 -21.69 11.55 19.28
C LEU A 12 -20.21 11.46 18.89
N ASP A 13 -19.91 11.58 17.60
CA ASP A 13 -18.53 11.58 17.13
C ASP A 13 -17.89 12.95 17.39
N ARG A 14 -16.76 12.96 18.13
CA ARG A 14 -16.02 14.17 18.50
C ARG A 14 -14.89 14.50 17.54
N ARG A 15 -14.67 13.68 16.54
CA ARG A 15 -13.64 13.89 15.51
C ARG A 15 -14.11 14.92 14.49
N SER A 16 -13.16 15.64 13.91
CA SER A 16 -13.40 16.54 12.77
C SER A 16 -12.98 15.84 11.48
N TYR A 17 -13.78 15.99 10.45
CA TYR A 17 -13.53 15.35 9.14
C TYR A 17 -13.46 16.39 8.03
N ARG A 18 -12.63 16.10 7.03
CA ARG A 18 -12.57 16.88 5.78
C ARG A 18 -12.30 15.96 4.60
N GLY A 19 -13.15 15.98 3.60
CA GLY A 19 -12.93 15.34 2.31
C GLY A 19 -12.28 16.32 1.33
N LEU A 20 -11.26 15.89 0.59
CA LEU A 20 -10.57 16.67 -0.43
C LEU A 20 -10.47 15.86 -1.71
N ARG A 21 -10.52 16.56 -2.86
CA ARG A 21 -10.09 16.02 -4.13
C ARG A 21 -9.01 16.92 -4.71
N LEU A 22 -7.82 16.37 -4.88
CA LEU A 22 -6.67 17.10 -5.40
C LEU A 22 -6.77 17.27 -6.93
N ALA A 23 -5.94 18.15 -7.49
CA ALA A 23 -5.95 18.45 -8.92
C ALA A 23 -5.64 17.23 -9.82
N ASN A 24 -4.86 16.27 -9.31
CA ASN A 24 -4.54 15.01 -9.98
C ASN A 24 -5.63 13.94 -9.83
N GLY A 25 -6.76 14.25 -9.17
CA GLY A 25 -7.87 13.33 -8.95
C GLY A 25 -7.82 12.54 -7.64
N LEU A 26 -6.71 12.58 -6.90
CA LEU A 26 -6.58 11.88 -5.62
C LEU A 26 -7.65 12.33 -4.63
N GLN A 27 -8.38 11.37 -4.08
CA GLN A 27 -9.37 11.61 -3.02
C GLN A 27 -8.69 11.40 -1.66
N VAL A 28 -8.89 12.37 -0.77
CA VAL A 28 -8.28 12.36 0.56
C VAL A 28 -9.37 12.54 1.61
N LEU A 29 -9.39 11.68 2.61
CA LEU A 29 -10.18 11.84 3.83
C LEU A 29 -9.24 12.17 4.98
N LEU A 30 -9.46 13.30 5.62
CA LEU A 30 -8.77 13.70 6.84
C LEU A 30 -9.71 13.51 8.02
N ALA A 31 -9.21 12.86 9.07
CA ALA A 31 -9.88 12.71 10.35
C ALA A 31 -8.97 13.27 11.45
N SER A 32 -9.45 14.22 12.23
CA SER A 32 -8.72 14.79 13.36
C SER A 32 -9.42 14.41 14.67
N ASP A 33 -8.69 13.73 15.53
CA ASP A 33 -9.12 13.37 16.87
C ASP A 33 -8.15 13.99 17.89
N PRO A 34 -8.58 15.00 18.67
CA PRO A 34 -7.70 15.65 19.65
C PRO A 34 -7.31 14.74 20.81
N ALA A 35 -7.97 13.59 21.00
CA ALA A 35 -7.66 12.60 22.02
C ALA A 35 -6.71 11.49 21.54
N ALA A 36 -6.38 11.45 20.25
CA ALA A 36 -5.53 10.41 19.69
C ALA A 36 -4.05 10.60 20.08
N GLY A 37 -3.44 9.59 20.66
CA GLY A 37 -2.00 9.56 20.94
C GLY A 37 -1.13 9.16 19.74
N LYS A 38 -1.73 8.52 18.75
CA LYS A 38 -1.11 8.10 17.49
C LYS A 38 -1.80 8.73 16.29
N ALA A 39 -1.06 8.84 15.20
CA ALA A 39 -1.59 9.20 13.90
C ALA A 39 -1.35 8.04 12.92
N ALA A 40 -2.15 7.97 11.87
CA ALA A 40 -2.03 6.94 10.84
C ALA A 40 -2.34 7.52 9.46
N ALA A 41 -1.82 6.89 8.43
CA ALA A 41 -2.24 7.14 7.06
C ALA A 41 -2.31 5.83 6.27
N ALA A 42 -3.20 5.82 5.28
CA ALA A 42 -3.29 4.73 4.31
C ALA A 42 -3.47 5.30 2.90
N MET A 43 -2.90 4.62 1.92
CA MET A 43 -3.08 4.87 0.50
C MET A 43 -3.62 3.63 -0.17
N ASN A 44 -4.77 3.76 -0.80
CA ASN A 44 -5.34 2.73 -1.67
C ASN A 44 -5.02 3.09 -3.12
N VAL A 45 -4.43 2.15 -3.83
CA VAL A 45 -4.17 2.21 -5.27
C VAL A 45 -5.07 1.18 -5.94
N ALA A 46 -5.96 1.61 -6.85
CA ALA A 46 -6.89 0.75 -7.55
C ALA A 46 -6.20 -0.08 -8.66
N VAL A 47 -5.15 -0.80 -8.27
CA VAL A 47 -4.37 -1.74 -9.09
C VAL A 47 -4.02 -2.92 -8.19
N GLY A 48 -4.44 -4.10 -8.56
CA GLY A 48 -4.15 -5.35 -7.84
C GLY A 48 -3.73 -6.47 -8.79
N SER A 49 -3.77 -7.71 -8.33
CA SER A 49 -3.30 -8.86 -9.09
C SER A 49 -4.04 -9.09 -10.41
N MET A 50 -5.30 -8.70 -10.52
CA MET A 50 -6.07 -8.75 -11.77
C MET A 50 -5.57 -7.77 -12.84
N SER A 51 -4.76 -6.78 -12.47
CA SER A 51 -4.16 -5.83 -13.40
C SER A 51 -2.81 -6.29 -13.94
N ASN A 52 -2.30 -7.45 -13.48
CA ASN A 52 -1.04 -7.99 -13.97
C ASN A 52 -1.12 -8.32 -15.47
N PRO A 53 -0.10 -7.95 -16.25
CA PRO A 53 0.02 -8.49 -17.60
C PRO A 53 0.10 -10.02 -17.58
N GLU A 54 -0.49 -10.69 -18.56
CA GLU A 54 -0.51 -12.15 -18.64
C GLU A 54 0.91 -12.78 -18.53
N ALA A 55 1.89 -12.14 -19.15
CA ALA A 55 3.28 -12.59 -19.13
C ALA A 55 4.03 -12.30 -17.80
N TRP A 56 3.44 -11.51 -16.89
CA TRP A 56 4.12 -11.01 -15.68
C TRP A 56 3.19 -11.10 -14.47
N GLN A 57 2.80 -12.32 -14.12
CA GLN A 57 2.01 -12.54 -12.92
C GLN A 57 2.82 -12.20 -11.65
N GLY A 58 2.15 -11.55 -10.68
CA GLY A 58 2.79 -11.06 -9.45
C GLY A 58 3.40 -9.66 -9.55
N LEU A 59 3.30 -8.96 -10.69
CA LEU A 59 3.91 -7.64 -10.88
C LEU A 59 3.36 -6.58 -9.91
N ALA A 60 2.07 -6.61 -9.59
CA ALA A 60 1.47 -5.68 -8.62
C ALA A 60 2.06 -5.89 -7.22
N HIS A 61 2.19 -7.14 -6.77
CA HIS A 61 2.80 -7.50 -5.49
C HIS A 61 4.30 -7.17 -5.47
N PHE A 62 5.00 -7.40 -6.56
CA PHE A 62 6.39 -6.97 -6.71
C PHE A 62 6.52 -5.44 -6.59
N CYS A 63 5.64 -4.68 -7.22
CA CYS A 63 5.63 -3.22 -7.11
C CYS A 63 5.35 -2.77 -5.66
N GLU A 64 4.47 -3.47 -4.95
CA GLU A 64 4.22 -3.23 -3.52
C GLU A 64 5.52 -3.27 -2.71
N HIS A 65 6.31 -4.33 -2.81
CA HIS A 65 7.59 -4.46 -2.13
C HIS A 65 8.57 -3.35 -2.50
N MET A 66 8.67 -3.07 -3.79
CA MET A 66 9.65 -2.13 -4.32
C MET A 66 9.44 -0.68 -3.84
N LEU A 67 8.22 -0.28 -3.54
CA LEU A 67 7.94 1.09 -3.07
C LEU A 67 8.57 1.39 -1.69
N PHE A 68 8.84 0.38 -0.88
CA PHE A 68 9.52 0.55 0.41
C PHE A 68 11.03 0.75 0.30
N LEU A 69 11.64 0.48 -0.87
CA LEU A 69 13.07 0.34 -1.04
C LEU A 69 13.75 1.60 -1.59
N GLY A 70 13.47 2.73 -0.95
CA GLY A 70 14.09 4.01 -1.23
C GLY A 70 13.37 4.84 -2.28
N THR A 71 13.44 6.13 -2.08
CA THR A 71 12.86 7.17 -2.94
C THR A 71 13.89 8.25 -3.25
N ALA A 72 13.58 9.16 -4.17
CA ALA A 72 14.51 10.20 -4.56
C ALA A 72 14.93 11.10 -3.39
N SER A 73 14.00 11.42 -2.48
CA SER A 73 14.30 12.25 -1.31
C SER A 73 14.86 11.46 -0.13
N TYR A 74 14.58 10.16 -0.08
CA TYR A 74 14.99 9.23 1.00
C TYR A 74 15.58 7.96 0.37
N PRO A 75 16.83 8.03 -0.13
CA PRO A 75 17.40 6.94 -0.94
C PRO A 75 17.84 5.70 -0.15
N ASP A 76 17.90 5.79 1.17
CA ASP A 76 18.17 4.61 2.02
C ASP A 76 16.95 3.69 2.03
N GLU A 77 17.15 2.43 1.63
CA GLU A 77 16.09 1.41 1.56
C GLU A 77 15.41 1.16 2.91
N GLY A 78 16.12 1.35 4.04
CA GLY A 78 15.58 1.18 5.39
C GLY A 78 15.03 2.46 6.04
N ASP A 79 15.08 3.61 5.37
CA ASP A 79 14.76 4.92 5.99
C ASP A 79 13.33 5.00 6.50
N PHE A 80 12.35 4.58 5.70
CA PHE A 80 10.95 4.65 6.09
C PHE A 80 10.65 3.76 7.29
N GLU A 81 11.03 2.49 7.25
CA GLU A 81 10.82 1.53 8.33
C GLU A 81 11.49 2.00 9.63
N SER A 82 12.75 2.46 9.53
CA SER A 82 13.51 2.98 10.65
C SER A 82 12.86 4.22 11.26
N TYR A 83 12.35 5.14 10.42
CA TYR A 83 11.64 6.33 10.89
C TYR A 83 10.35 5.97 11.63
N ILE A 84 9.52 5.10 11.06
CA ILE A 84 8.26 4.64 11.67
C ILE A 84 8.54 3.94 13.00
N ALA A 85 9.46 2.97 13.04
CA ALA A 85 9.82 2.22 14.25
C ALA A 85 10.38 3.12 15.34
N SER A 86 11.28 4.06 15.01
CA SER A 86 11.87 5.01 15.96
C SER A 86 10.86 5.97 16.58
N ASN A 87 9.71 6.14 15.95
CA ASN A 87 8.62 6.98 16.42
C ASN A 87 7.42 6.17 16.96
N GLY A 88 7.65 4.91 17.36
CA GLY A 88 6.69 4.06 18.04
C GLY A 88 5.55 3.58 17.15
N GLY A 89 5.78 3.48 15.86
CA GLY A 89 4.81 3.05 14.85
C GLY A 89 5.09 1.70 14.23
N SER A 90 4.22 1.32 13.32
CA SER A 90 4.34 0.15 12.45
C SER A 90 3.83 0.51 11.04
N ASN A 91 4.27 -0.23 10.06
CA ASN A 91 3.80 -0.09 8.68
C ASN A 91 3.59 -1.47 8.06
N ASN A 92 2.76 -1.52 7.03
CA ASN A 92 2.57 -2.70 6.20
C ASN A 92 1.92 -2.31 4.87
N ALA A 93 1.80 -3.28 3.97
CA ALA A 93 1.02 -3.19 2.76
C ALA A 93 0.41 -4.56 2.44
N TYR A 94 -0.52 -4.59 1.49
CA TYR A 94 -1.02 -5.83 0.88
C TYR A 94 -1.50 -5.55 -0.54
N THR A 95 -1.37 -6.54 -1.39
CA THR A 95 -1.94 -6.57 -2.75
C THR A 95 -3.08 -7.58 -2.79
N ASP A 96 -4.27 -7.10 -3.12
CA ASP A 96 -5.46 -7.94 -3.38
C ASP A 96 -5.72 -8.04 -4.89
N SER A 97 -6.88 -8.56 -5.26
CA SER A 97 -7.29 -8.74 -6.65
C SER A 97 -7.38 -7.43 -7.43
N GLU A 98 -7.97 -6.38 -6.85
CA GLU A 98 -8.28 -5.12 -7.53
C GLU A 98 -7.55 -3.91 -6.95
N GLU A 99 -6.85 -4.07 -5.82
CA GLU A 99 -6.21 -2.96 -5.12
C GLU A 99 -4.90 -3.37 -4.46
N THR A 100 -4.02 -2.38 -4.25
CA THR A 100 -2.87 -2.47 -3.37
C THR A 100 -2.97 -1.37 -2.32
N VAL A 101 -2.89 -1.73 -1.05
CA VAL A 101 -3.04 -0.79 0.07
C VAL A 101 -1.75 -0.73 0.87
N TYR A 102 -1.27 0.49 1.10
CA TYR A 102 -0.12 0.82 1.94
C TYR A 102 -0.60 1.57 3.16
N PHE A 103 -0.07 1.29 4.34
CA PHE A 103 -0.48 1.99 5.55
C PHE A 103 0.58 1.98 6.64
N PHE A 104 0.48 2.96 7.51
CA PHE A 104 1.31 3.05 8.71
C PHE A 104 0.58 3.73 9.86
N ASP A 105 1.04 3.49 11.07
CA ASP A 105 0.79 4.33 12.24
C ASP A 105 2.10 4.89 12.79
N VAL A 106 2.03 5.96 13.56
CA VAL A 106 3.21 6.61 14.15
C VAL A 106 2.78 7.50 15.31
N GLY A 107 3.68 7.86 16.21
CA GLY A 107 3.43 8.91 17.20
C GLY A 107 2.95 10.20 16.54
N ALA A 108 1.90 10.83 17.07
CA ALA A 108 1.21 11.95 16.41
C ALA A 108 2.14 13.09 15.98
N GLY A 109 3.19 13.41 16.79
CA GLY A 109 4.17 14.44 16.47
C GLY A 109 5.07 14.12 15.26
N ALA A 110 5.20 12.84 14.91
CA ALA A 110 6.03 12.38 13.80
C ALA A 110 5.28 12.25 12.46
N LEU A 111 3.95 12.45 12.45
CA LEU A 111 3.12 12.31 11.25
C LEU A 111 3.64 13.12 10.05
N PRO A 112 4.06 14.40 10.17
CA PRO A 112 4.53 15.17 9.02
C PRO A 112 5.74 14.53 8.33
N GLY A 113 6.72 14.04 9.11
CA GLY A 113 7.91 13.37 8.57
C GLY A 113 7.60 12.00 7.97
N ALA A 114 6.65 11.26 8.54
CA ALA A 114 6.16 10.00 7.98
C ALA A 114 5.42 10.22 6.66
N LEU A 115 4.52 11.21 6.59
CA LEU A 115 3.79 11.56 5.36
C LEU A 115 4.71 12.05 4.24
N ALA A 116 5.77 12.80 4.56
CA ALA A 116 6.74 13.24 3.56
C ALA A 116 7.42 12.04 2.88
N ARG A 117 7.85 11.05 3.66
CA ARG A 117 8.42 9.79 3.16
C ARG A 117 7.42 8.95 2.38
N PHE A 118 6.25 8.78 2.97
CA PHE A 118 5.18 7.97 2.40
C PHE A 118 4.66 8.52 1.07
N SER A 119 4.53 9.83 0.94
CA SER A 119 4.11 10.44 -0.33
C SER A 119 5.14 10.26 -1.44
N ASP A 120 6.42 10.18 -1.10
CA ASP A 120 7.50 9.99 -2.05
C ASP A 120 7.51 8.58 -2.68
N PHE A 121 6.93 7.58 -2.00
CA PHE A 121 6.67 6.24 -2.56
C PHE A 121 5.93 6.31 -3.90
N PHE A 122 4.95 7.20 -3.99
CA PHE A 122 4.06 7.34 -5.15
C PHE A 122 4.51 8.43 -6.13
N ALA A 123 5.48 9.24 -5.75
CA ALA A 123 5.97 10.36 -6.56
C ALA A 123 7.32 10.06 -7.22
N ALA A 124 8.23 9.42 -6.51
CA ALA A 124 9.61 9.27 -6.95
C ALA A 124 10.32 8.02 -6.39
N PRO A 125 9.75 6.80 -6.53
CA PRO A 125 10.44 5.58 -6.13
C PRO A 125 11.69 5.35 -7.00
N LEU A 126 12.76 4.78 -6.42
CA LEU A 126 14.03 4.62 -7.14
C LEU A 126 14.08 3.37 -8.04
N PHE A 127 13.46 2.26 -7.63
CA PHE A 127 13.52 0.98 -8.36
C PHE A 127 14.95 0.60 -8.76
N THR A 128 15.89 0.58 -7.80
CA THR A 128 17.28 0.26 -8.09
C THR A 128 17.43 -1.18 -8.60
N GLU A 129 18.38 -1.40 -9.50
CA GLU A 129 18.63 -2.74 -10.08
C GLU A 129 18.97 -3.77 -8.98
N SER A 130 19.78 -3.37 -7.99
CA SER A 130 20.15 -4.24 -6.88
C SER A 130 18.97 -4.62 -5.98
N ALA A 131 18.08 -3.67 -5.67
CA ALA A 131 16.86 -3.95 -4.92
C ALA A 131 15.93 -4.87 -5.73
N THR A 132 15.73 -4.58 -7.01
CA THR A 132 14.93 -5.39 -7.93
C THR A 132 15.37 -6.86 -7.91
N ALA A 133 16.66 -7.14 -8.04
CA ALA A 133 17.18 -8.49 -8.05
C ALA A 133 16.95 -9.25 -6.72
N ARG A 134 17.06 -8.54 -5.60
CA ARG A 134 16.79 -9.14 -4.27
C ARG A 134 15.30 -9.42 -4.05
N GLU A 135 14.44 -8.48 -4.42
CA GLU A 135 12.99 -8.62 -4.21
C GLU A 135 12.37 -9.71 -5.10
N VAL A 136 12.86 -9.91 -6.32
CA VAL A 136 12.46 -11.06 -7.13
C VAL A 136 12.75 -12.36 -6.37
N ALA A 137 13.92 -12.51 -5.75
CA ALA A 137 14.26 -13.69 -4.98
C ALA A 137 13.43 -13.82 -3.68
N ALA A 138 13.10 -12.71 -3.02
CA ALA A 138 12.27 -12.69 -1.83
C ALA A 138 10.84 -13.16 -2.13
N ILE A 139 10.22 -12.64 -3.19
CA ILE A 139 8.87 -13.00 -3.62
C ILE A 139 8.80 -14.45 -4.10
N GLU A 140 9.82 -14.92 -4.81
CA GLU A 140 9.91 -16.34 -5.21
C GLU A 140 9.96 -17.26 -3.98
N SER A 141 10.70 -16.86 -2.94
CA SER A 141 10.76 -17.58 -1.67
C SER A 141 9.40 -17.59 -0.96
N GLU A 142 8.71 -16.47 -0.95
CA GLU A 142 7.36 -16.34 -0.38
C GLU A 142 6.35 -17.22 -1.14
N HIS A 143 6.37 -17.16 -2.46
CA HIS A 143 5.54 -17.99 -3.32
C HIS A 143 5.79 -19.49 -3.07
N SER A 144 7.05 -19.90 -2.98
CA SER A 144 7.44 -21.29 -2.70
C SER A 144 6.92 -21.79 -1.35
N LYS A 145 6.87 -20.91 -0.34
CA LYS A 145 6.25 -21.20 0.96
C LYS A 145 4.73 -21.34 0.82
N ASN A 146 4.10 -20.47 0.06
CA ASN A 146 2.64 -20.43 -0.10
C ASN A 146 2.10 -21.64 -0.86
N ILE A 147 2.83 -22.18 -1.85
CA ILE A 147 2.47 -23.42 -2.59
C ILE A 147 2.24 -24.60 -1.65
N GLN A 148 2.86 -24.63 -0.48
CA GLN A 148 2.70 -25.72 0.50
C GLN A 148 1.45 -25.56 1.38
N SER A 149 0.77 -24.41 1.33
CA SER A 149 -0.43 -24.12 2.12
C SER A 149 -1.69 -24.59 1.40
N ASP A 150 -2.52 -25.39 2.08
CA ASP A 150 -3.78 -25.88 1.50
C ASP A 150 -4.76 -24.74 1.19
N GLY A 151 -4.72 -23.64 1.95
CA GLY A 151 -5.51 -22.43 1.67
C GLY A 151 -5.16 -21.84 0.30
N TRP A 152 -3.86 -21.60 0.04
CA TRP A 152 -3.38 -21.08 -1.24
C TRP A 152 -3.63 -22.02 -2.41
N ARG A 153 -3.45 -23.33 -2.19
CA ARG A 153 -3.74 -24.36 -3.22
C ARG A 153 -5.23 -24.40 -3.57
N THR A 154 -6.09 -24.26 -2.57
CA THR A 154 -7.54 -24.19 -2.78
C THR A 154 -7.93 -22.93 -3.56
N GLU A 155 -7.37 -21.78 -3.21
CA GLU A 155 -7.61 -20.52 -3.94
C GLU A 155 -7.16 -20.64 -5.40
N GLN A 156 -5.98 -21.18 -5.65
CA GLN A 156 -5.48 -21.40 -7.01
C GLN A 156 -6.39 -22.35 -7.81
N LEU A 157 -6.87 -23.42 -7.17
CA LEU A 157 -7.82 -24.35 -7.80
C LEU A 157 -9.15 -23.64 -8.14
N LEU A 158 -9.65 -22.80 -7.23
CA LEU A 158 -10.86 -22.03 -7.46
C LEU A 158 -10.69 -21.05 -8.64
N ARG A 159 -9.55 -20.37 -8.73
CA ARG A 159 -9.23 -19.48 -9.85
C ARG A 159 -9.20 -20.26 -11.17
N ALA A 160 -8.50 -21.39 -11.20
CA ALA A 160 -8.39 -22.23 -12.40
C ALA A 160 -9.72 -22.85 -12.87
N THR A 161 -10.69 -23.07 -11.95
CA THR A 161 -11.92 -23.82 -12.26
C THR A 161 -13.18 -22.95 -12.39
N ARG A 162 -13.21 -21.76 -11.83
CA ARG A 162 -14.41 -20.87 -11.79
C ARG A 162 -14.42 -19.80 -12.86
N GLY A 163 -13.27 -19.52 -13.47
CA GLY A 163 -13.16 -18.41 -14.39
C GLY A 163 -13.75 -18.66 -15.76
N VAL A 164 -14.35 -17.62 -16.31
CA VAL A 164 -14.58 -17.54 -17.76
C VAL A 164 -13.20 -17.43 -18.42
N SER A 165 -12.94 -18.22 -19.46
CA SER A 165 -11.66 -18.18 -20.17
C SER A 165 -11.27 -16.74 -20.54
N GLY A 166 -10.05 -16.33 -20.16
CA GLY A 166 -9.53 -14.97 -20.35
C GLY A 166 -9.96 -13.93 -19.30
N HIS A 167 -10.64 -14.35 -18.22
CA HIS A 167 -10.92 -13.42 -17.13
C HIS A 167 -9.64 -13.20 -16.26
N PRO A 168 -9.31 -11.94 -15.88
CA PRO A 168 -8.10 -11.63 -15.10
C PRO A 168 -7.98 -12.37 -13.75
N TYR A 169 -9.10 -12.81 -13.19
CA TYR A 169 -9.12 -13.62 -11.96
C TYR A 169 -8.45 -15.00 -12.11
N ASN A 170 -8.27 -15.48 -13.34
CA ASN A 170 -7.68 -16.80 -13.60
C ASN A 170 -6.15 -16.75 -13.74
N GLY A 171 -5.55 -15.58 -13.63
CA GLY A 171 -4.11 -15.36 -13.76
C GLY A 171 -3.30 -15.70 -12.50
#